data_27abc68d71f0e4c9731fd2c2cd87282d
#
_entry.id   27abc68d71f0e4c9731fd2c2cd87282d
#
_cell.length_a   1.000
_cell.length_b   1.000
_cell.length_c   1.000
_cell.angle_alpha   90.00
_cell.angle_beta   90.00
_cell.angle_gamma   90.00
#
_symmetry.space_group_name_H-M   'P 1'
#
loop_
_entity.id
_entity.type
_entity.pdbx_description
1 polymer ?
#
loop_
_entity_poly.entity_id
_entity_poly.type
_entity_poly.pdbx_seq_one_letter_code
_entity_poly.pdbx_strand_id
1 'polypeptide(L)'
;MKKTKFNSKAFKNIDQQKGWTLWSLLFVAGVLILFTYIGFQLVPVYTSNESVKKAMQQALDNVSSSKVNRTAVIRTLDNQLNLDGILGIIDYKTDLEVKRTQRELFIRVNYQRSVDLFYNLSLVATFENEVKKDL
;
A
#
# COMPACT_ATOMS: atom_id res chain seq x y z
N MET A 1 -30.96 -65.65 42.70
CA MET A 1 -30.03 -64.50 42.90
C MET A 1 -29.30 -64.26 41.56
N LYS A 2 -29.75 -63.25 40.80
CA LYS A 2 -29.08 -62.86 39.53
C LYS A 2 -28.04 -61.79 39.84
N LYS A 3 -26.78 -62.13 39.63
CA LYS A 3 -25.67 -61.18 39.74
C LYS A 3 -25.65 -60.32 38.50
N THR A 4 -26.02 -59.06 38.64
CA THR A 4 -25.88 -58.03 37.61
C THR A 4 -24.38 -57.75 37.44
N LYS A 5 -23.81 -58.11 36.26
CA LYS A 5 -22.46 -57.70 35.89
C LYS A 5 -22.53 -56.22 35.48
N PHE A 6 -21.92 -55.39 36.33
CA PHE A 6 -21.71 -53.98 36.02
C PHE A 6 -20.63 -53.88 34.94
N ASN A 7 -21.06 -53.51 33.73
CA ASN A 7 -20.19 -53.41 32.57
C ASN A 7 -19.45 -52.04 32.59
N SER A 8 -18.25 -52.02 33.15
CA SER A 8 -17.36 -50.86 33.21
C SER A 8 -16.59 -50.71 31.91
N LYS A 9 -17.25 -50.55 30.79
CA LYS A 9 -16.63 -50.18 29.54
C LYS A 9 -17.21 -48.88 29.00
N ALA A 10 -16.82 -47.78 29.59
CA ALA A 10 -17.02 -46.46 28.99
C ALA A 10 -16.04 -45.42 29.55
N PHE A 11 -14.76 -45.75 29.64
CA PHE A 11 -13.74 -44.73 29.52
C PHE A 11 -13.22 -44.79 28.10
N LYS A 12 -14.02 -44.20 27.21
CA LYS A 12 -13.61 -43.92 25.85
C LYS A 12 -12.38 -42.96 25.94
N ASN A 13 -11.28 -43.46 25.43
CA ASN A 13 -10.05 -42.73 25.30
C ASN A 13 -10.38 -41.32 24.79
N ILE A 14 -10.08 -40.35 25.61
CA ILE A 14 -9.97 -38.97 25.15
C ILE A 14 -8.76 -39.04 24.23
N ASP A 15 -9.04 -39.06 22.92
CA ASP A 15 -8.02 -38.94 21.90
C ASP A 15 -7.13 -37.80 22.30
N GLN A 16 -5.87 -38.14 22.52
CA GLN A 16 -4.82 -37.16 22.73
C GLN A 16 -4.92 -36.20 21.55
N GLN A 17 -5.58 -35.07 21.76
CA GLN A 17 -5.38 -33.93 20.91
C GLN A 17 -3.87 -33.77 20.87
N LYS A 18 -3.25 -34.11 19.75
CA LYS A 18 -1.87 -33.76 19.47
C LYS A 18 -1.81 -32.25 19.56
N GLY A 19 -1.58 -31.77 20.76
CA GLY A 19 -1.46 -30.34 21.01
C GLY A 19 -0.41 -29.82 20.06
N TRP A 20 -0.81 -28.90 19.22
CA TRP A 20 0.15 -28.02 18.58
C TRP A 20 1.17 -27.65 19.65
N THR A 21 2.40 -28.09 19.46
CA THR A 21 3.42 -27.83 20.50
C THR A 21 3.48 -26.34 20.69
N LEU A 22 3.66 -25.88 21.92
CA LEU A 22 3.75 -24.45 22.24
C LEU A 22 4.70 -23.72 21.30
N TRP A 23 5.74 -24.41 20.83
CA TRP A 23 6.70 -23.91 19.83
C TRP A 23 6.10 -23.66 18.47
N SER A 24 5.20 -24.52 17.96
CA SER A 24 4.54 -24.29 16.67
C SER A 24 3.57 -23.13 16.76
N LEU A 25 2.86 -22.98 17.87
CA LEU A 25 1.99 -21.83 18.11
C LEU A 25 2.79 -20.52 18.16
N LEU A 26 3.93 -20.53 18.88
CA LEU A 26 4.82 -19.38 18.96
C LEU A 26 5.39 -18.99 17.59
N PHE A 27 5.76 -19.99 16.78
CA PHE A 27 6.26 -19.77 15.42
C PHE A 27 5.20 -19.15 14.52
N VAL A 28 3.98 -19.70 14.52
CA VAL A 28 2.85 -19.15 13.73
C VAL A 28 2.52 -17.73 14.18
N ALA A 29 2.47 -17.48 15.48
CA ALA A 29 2.25 -16.13 16.02
C ALA A 29 3.34 -15.15 15.55
N GLY A 30 4.60 -15.54 15.59
CA GLY A 30 5.73 -14.73 15.13
C GLY A 30 5.63 -14.39 13.64
N VAL A 31 5.26 -15.37 12.81
CA VAL A 31 5.05 -15.16 11.37
C VAL A 31 3.89 -14.19 11.13
N LEU A 32 2.77 -14.33 11.84
CA LEU A 32 1.63 -13.43 11.71
C LEU A 32 1.99 -11.99 12.11
N ILE A 33 2.74 -11.82 13.20
CA ILE A 33 3.21 -10.50 13.65
C ILE A 33 4.10 -9.87 12.57
N LEU A 34 5.02 -10.64 11.99
CA LEU A 34 5.92 -10.18 10.94
C LEU A 34 5.15 -9.71 9.71
N PHE A 35 4.19 -10.50 9.23
CA PHE A 35 3.35 -10.12 8.07
C PHE A 35 2.49 -8.89 8.37
N THR A 36 1.94 -8.80 9.56
CA THR A 36 1.17 -7.64 10.00
C THR A 36 2.04 -6.38 10.03
N TYR A 37 3.24 -6.47 10.56
CA TYR A 37 4.20 -5.35 10.60
C TYR A 37 4.54 -4.86 9.18
N ILE A 38 4.89 -5.76 8.26
CA ILE A 38 5.17 -5.42 6.87
C ILE A 38 3.94 -4.78 6.21
N GLY A 39 2.76 -5.33 6.45
CA GLY A 39 1.50 -4.78 5.95
C GLY A 39 1.27 -3.33 6.38
N PHE A 40 1.46 -3.02 7.66
CA PHE A 40 1.34 -1.65 8.17
C PHE A 40 2.36 -0.68 7.56
N GLN A 41 3.56 -1.14 7.24
CA GLN A 41 4.56 -0.31 6.57
C GLN A 41 4.20 -0.02 5.10
N LEU A 42 3.49 -0.92 4.44
CA LEU A 42 3.08 -0.75 3.05
C LEU A 42 1.87 0.17 2.86
N VAL A 43 0.94 0.19 3.83
CA VAL A 43 -0.27 1.02 3.76
C VAL A 43 0.02 2.48 3.41
N PRO A 44 0.92 3.21 4.10
CA PRO A 44 1.19 4.61 3.79
C PRO A 44 1.79 4.81 2.41
N VAL A 45 2.51 3.84 1.88
CA VAL A 45 3.10 3.89 0.54
C VAL A 45 2.02 3.92 -0.55
N TYR A 46 1.05 3.02 -0.45
CA TYR A 46 -0.06 2.95 -1.39
C TYR A 46 -1.03 4.14 -1.24
N THR A 47 -1.31 4.55 -0.01
CA THR A 47 -2.17 5.72 0.25
C THR A 47 -1.56 6.99 -0.35
N SER A 48 -0.25 7.18 -0.22
CA SER A 48 0.45 8.32 -0.84
C SER A 48 0.36 8.28 -2.36
N ASN A 49 0.42 7.10 -2.98
CA ASN A 49 0.26 6.99 -4.43
C ASN A 49 -1.15 7.39 -4.91
N GLU A 50 -2.19 7.04 -4.15
CA GLU A 50 -3.55 7.50 -4.46
C GLU A 50 -3.69 9.03 -4.32
N SER A 51 -3.04 9.64 -3.34
CA SER A 51 -2.98 11.10 -3.20
C SER A 51 -2.27 11.76 -4.39
N VAL A 52 -1.18 11.17 -4.87
CA VAL A 52 -0.48 11.65 -6.07
C VAL A 52 -1.40 11.60 -7.30
N LYS A 53 -2.12 10.49 -7.51
CA LYS A 53 -3.08 10.36 -8.62
C LYS A 53 -4.18 11.42 -8.54
N LYS A 54 -4.76 11.66 -7.37
CA LYS A 54 -5.78 12.71 -7.15
C LYS A 54 -5.22 14.10 -7.45
N ALA A 55 -4.01 14.39 -7.00
CA ALA A 55 -3.34 15.65 -7.26
C ALA A 55 -3.09 15.87 -8.76
N MET A 56 -2.68 14.82 -9.48
CA MET A 56 -2.51 14.85 -10.93
C MET A 56 -3.84 15.12 -11.66
N GLN A 57 -4.93 14.46 -11.23
CA GLN A 57 -6.26 14.67 -11.81
C GLN A 57 -6.73 16.11 -11.59
N GLN A 58 -6.58 16.65 -10.39
CA GLN A 58 -6.91 18.05 -10.09
C GLN A 58 -6.06 19.04 -10.89
N ALA A 59 -4.76 18.74 -11.03
CA ALA A 59 -3.89 19.58 -11.87
C ALA A 59 -4.35 19.58 -13.33
N LEU A 60 -4.79 18.42 -13.84
CA LEU A 60 -5.32 18.28 -15.19
C LEU A 60 -6.64 19.03 -15.39
N ASP A 61 -7.52 19.00 -14.37
CA ASP A 61 -8.82 19.68 -14.41
C ASP A 61 -8.68 21.21 -14.32
N ASN A 62 -7.70 21.68 -13.55
CA ASN A 62 -7.44 23.10 -13.34
C ASN A 62 -6.69 23.76 -14.50
N VAL A 63 -6.04 22.98 -15.36
CA VAL A 63 -5.37 23.53 -16.53
C VAL A 63 -6.39 23.82 -17.62
N SER A 64 -6.64 25.11 -17.86
CA SER A 64 -7.47 25.57 -18.99
C SER A 64 -6.82 25.21 -20.33
N SER A 65 -7.65 24.83 -21.29
CA SER A 65 -7.25 24.31 -22.62
C SER A 65 -6.32 25.22 -23.43
N SER A 66 -6.18 26.50 -23.09
CA SER A 66 -5.44 27.45 -23.89
C SER A 66 -3.94 27.57 -23.61
N LYS A 67 -3.50 27.33 -22.39
CA LYS A 67 -2.06 27.37 -22.05
C LYS A 67 -1.71 26.34 -20.98
N VAL A 68 -1.10 25.25 -21.39
CA VAL A 68 -0.49 24.32 -20.44
C VAL A 68 0.78 24.96 -19.87
N ASN A 69 0.71 25.39 -18.62
CA ASN A 69 1.87 25.88 -17.91
C ASN A 69 2.34 24.83 -16.91
N ARG A 70 3.52 24.24 -17.18
CA ARG A 70 4.15 23.27 -16.27
C ARG A 70 4.23 23.79 -14.82
N THR A 71 4.50 25.08 -14.65
CA THR A 71 4.57 25.72 -13.34
C THR A 71 3.22 25.67 -12.60
N ALA A 72 2.10 25.85 -13.33
CA ALA A 72 0.76 25.74 -12.75
C ALA A 72 0.46 24.32 -12.30
N VAL A 73 0.85 23.32 -13.11
CA VAL A 73 0.73 21.89 -12.75
C VAL A 73 1.52 21.60 -11.50
N ILE A 74 2.80 22.01 -11.44
CA ILE A 74 3.66 21.81 -10.26
C ILE A 74 3.03 22.45 -9.02
N ARG A 75 2.54 23.68 -9.13
CA ARG A 75 1.93 24.40 -8.00
C ARG A 75 0.69 23.67 -7.46
N THR A 76 -0.15 23.13 -8.34
CA THR A 76 -1.34 22.37 -7.94
C THR A 76 -0.96 21.05 -7.28
N LEU A 77 0.02 20.32 -7.84
CA LEU A 77 0.56 19.12 -7.24
C LEU A 77 1.16 19.40 -5.85
N ASP A 78 1.99 20.42 -5.74
CA ASP A 78 2.66 20.79 -4.51
C ASP A 78 1.67 21.17 -3.40
N ASN A 79 0.66 21.97 -3.74
CA ASN A 79 -0.40 22.35 -2.80
C ASN A 79 -1.18 21.12 -2.31
N GLN A 80 -1.56 20.21 -3.21
CA GLN A 80 -2.32 19.01 -2.84
C GLN A 80 -1.49 18.04 -2.01
N LEU A 81 -0.24 17.79 -2.40
CA LEU A 81 0.67 16.93 -1.66
C LEU A 81 1.03 17.51 -0.28
N ASN A 82 1.07 18.83 -0.17
CA ASN A 82 1.25 19.52 1.11
C ASN A 82 0.05 19.30 2.04
N LEU A 83 -1.18 19.41 1.51
CA LEU A 83 -2.41 19.15 2.27
C LEU A 83 -2.47 17.71 2.78
N ASP A 84 -1.98 16.78 1.99
CA ASP A 84 -1.94 15.35 2.35
C ASP A 84 -0.70 14.99 3.21
N GLY A 85 0.16 15.96 3.53
CA GLY A 85 1.35 15.79 4.37
C GLY A 85 2.46 14.96 3.74
N ILE A 86 2.52 14.90 2.41
CA ILE A 86 3.45 14.06 1.63
C ILE A 86 4.35 14.85 0.69
N LEU A 87 4.75 16.05 1.13
CA LEU A 87 5.69 16.88 0.38
C LEU A 87 7.04 16.18 0.15
N GLY A 88 7.65 16.49 -0.99
CA GLY A 88 9.02 16.03 -1.31
C GLY A 88 9.14 14.59 -1.78
N ILE A 89 8.03 13.90 -2.02
CA ILE A 89 8.02 12.54 -2.59
C ILE A 89 8.43 12.55 -4.06
N ILE A 90 8.10 13.62 -4.78
CA ILE A 90 8.29 13.76 -6.23
C ILE A 90 9.35 14.81 -6.48
N ASP A 91 10.37 14.48 -7.26
CA ASP A 91 11.27 15.45 -7.86
C ASP A 91 10.66 15.94 -9.19
N TYR A 92 10.06 17.12 -9.16
CA TYR A 92 9.39 17.68 -10.34
C TYR A 92 10.31 17.89 -11.55
N LYS A 93 11.64 17.83 -11.37
CA LYS A 93 12.59 17.98 -12.49
C LYS A 93 12.76 16.68 -13.26
N THR A 94 12.82 15.57 -12.55
CA THR A 94 13.12 14.24 -13.09
C THR A 94 11.89 13.37 -13.25
N ASP A 95 10.94 13.47 -12.32
CA ASP A 95 9.84 12.53 -12.17
C ASP A 95 8.56 12.99 -12.87
N LEU A 96 8.44 14.31 -13.18
CA LEU A 96 7.24 14.88 -13.79
C LEU A 96 7.44 15.13 -15.27
N GLU A 97 6.60 14.49 -16.07
CA GLU A 97 6.46 14.74 -17.51
C GLU A 97 5.08 15.32 -17.81
N VAL A 98 5.07 16.50 -18.43
CA VAL A 98 3.85 17.15 -18.90
C VAL A 98 3.97 17.32 -20.41
N LYS A 99 3.11 16.65 -21.17
CA LYS A 99 3.08 16.75 -22.65
C LYS A 99 1.69 17.14 -23.11
N ARG A 100 1.68 17.99 -24.11
CA ARG A 100 0.47 18.39 -24.84
C ARG A 100 0.59 18.02 -26.30
N THR A 101 -0.42 17.34 -26.78
CA THR A 101 -0.67 17.09 -28.19
C THR A 101 -1.84 17.96 -28.65
N GLN A 102 -2.15 18.01 -29.94
CA GLN A 102 -3.27 18.82 -30.48
C GLN A 102 -4.64 18.38 -29.92
N ARG A 103 -4.77 17.14 -29.45
CA ARG A 103 -6.04 16.56 -29.02
C ARG A 103 -6.04 16.12 -27.54
N GLU A 104 -4.88 16.00 -26.95
CA GLU A 104 -4.73 15.43 -25.62
C GLU A 104 -3.69 16.18 -24.79
N LEU A 105 -3.97 16.30 -23.52
CA LEU A 105 -3.03 16.69 -22.49
C LEU A 105 -2.78 15.51 -21.58
N PHE A 106 -1.53 15.16 -21.34
CA PHE A 106 -1.20 14.14 -20.35
C PHE A 106 -0.14 14.62 -19.37
N ILE A 107 -0.29 14.12 -18.15
CA ILE A 107 0.64 14.30 -17.06
C ILE A 107 1.07 12.91 -16.64
N ARG A 108 2.38 12.66 -16.62
CA ARG A 108 2.99 11.42 -16.14
C ARG A 108 3.93 11.73 -14.99
N VAL A 109 3.82 10.94 -13.93
CA VAL A 109 4.70 11.03 -12.77
C VAL A 109 5.26 9.66 -12.46
N ASN A 110 6.59 9.54 -12.53
CA ASN A 110 7.32 8.33 -12.17
C ASN A 110 8.19 8.63 -10.97
N TYR A 111 7.94 7.98 -9.86
CA TYR A 111 8.72 8.20 -8.65
C TYR A 111 8.96 6.89 -7.89
N GLN A 112 9.98 6.90 -7.05
CA GLN A 112 10.30 5.78 -6.18
C GLN A 112 10.13 6.19 -4.71
N ARG A 113 9.60 5.27 -3.93
CA ARG A 113 9.51 5.42 -2.48
C ARG A 113 10.17 4.25 -1.79
N SER A 114 11.14 4.54 -0.93
CA SER A 114 11.76 3.56 -0.07
C SER A 114 11.10 3.59 1.32
N VAL A 115 10.92 2.41 1.87
CA VAL A 115 10.44 2.21 3.24
C VAL A 115 11.44 1.32 3.95
N ASP A 116 11.97 1.79 5.04
CA ASP A 116 12.88 0.99 5.87
C ASP A 116 12.06 0.00 6.68
N LEU A 117 12.30 -1.28 6.49
CA LEU A 117 11.61 -2.36 7.19
C LEU A 117 12.27 -2.63 8.55
N PHE A 118 13.52 -2.99 8.54
CA PHE A 118 14.32 -3.14 9.75
C PHE A 118 15.82 -3.16 9.43
N TYR A 119 16.59 -2.57 10.31
CA TYR A 119 18.04 -2.46 10.28
C TYR A 119 18.55 -1.88 8.95
N ASN A 120 19.09 -2.70 8.06
CA ASN A 120 19.60 -2.31 6.75
C ASN A 120 18.74 -2.84 5.58
N LEU A 121 17.52 -3.30 5.86
CA LEU A 121 16.59 -3.79 4.86
C LEU A 121 15.53 -2.72 4.55
N SER A 122 15.51 -2.25 3.33
CA SER A 122 14.50 -1.33 2.81
C SER A 122 13.76 -1.92 1.61
N LEU A 123 12.48 -1.61 1.53
CA LEU A 123 11.64 -1.92 0.39
C LEU A 123 11.54 -0.69 -0.51
N VAL A 124 11.83 -0.84 -1.79
CA VAL A 124 11.66 0.22 -2.79
C VAL A 124 10.44 -0.09 -3.64
N ALA A 125 9.46 0.80 -3.61
CA ALA A 125 8.30 0.75 -4.49
C ALA A 125 8.45 1.81 -5.59
N THR A 126 8.29 1.41 -6.84
CA THR A 126 8.30 2.29 -8.01
C THR A 126 6.87 2.47 -8.48
N PHE A 127 6.45 3.72 -8.62
CA PHE A 127 5.12 4.07 -9.08
C PHE A 127 5.20 4.84 -10.39
N GLU A 128 4.40 4.42 -11.35
CA GLU A 128 4.17 5.11 -12.61
C GLU A 128 2.69 5.48 -12.70
N ASN A 129 2.42 6.78 -12.70
CA ASN A 129 1.05 7.30 -12.79
C ASN A 129 0.92 8.16 -14.03
N GLU A 130 -0.13 7.95 -14.79
CA GLU A 130 -0.47 8.75 -15.97
C GLU A 130 -1.93 9.14 -15.92
N VAL A 131 -2.21 10.42 -16.16
CA VAL A 131 -3.57 10.95 -16.34
C VAL A 131 -3.64 11.71 -17.64
N LYS A 132 -4.78 11.57 -18.34
CA LYS A 132 -5.02 12.16 -19.66
C LYS A 132 -6.32 12.94 -19.68
N LYS A 133 -6.36 13.97 -20.51
CA LYS A 133 -7.58 14.75 -20.81
C LYS A 133 -7.62 15.07 -22.28
N ASP A 134 -8.74 14.77 -22.91
CA ASP A 134 -9.04 15.21 -24.27
C ASP A 134 -9.32 16.72 -24.30
N LEU A 135 -8.81 17.39 -25.31
CA LEU A 135 -8.88 18.84 -25.47
C LEU A 135 -9.97 19.23 -26.48
#